data_d2dc00351adb6e797707a2d665aca5f5
#
_entry.id   d2dc00351adb6e797707a2d665aca5f5
#
_cell.length_a   1.000
_cell.length_b   1.000
_cell.length_c   1.000
_cell.angle_alpha   90.00
_cell.angle_beta   90.00
_cell.angle_gamma   90.00
#
_symmetry.space_group_name_H-M   'P 1'
#
loop_
_entity.id
_entity.type
_entity.pdbx_description
1 polymer ?
#
loop_
_entity_poly.entity_id
_entity_poly.type
_entity_poly.pdbx_seq_one_letter_code
_entity_poly.pdbx_strand_id
1 'polypeptide(L)'
;IKVVKNSIAQIAPHYTMKRQLDDYYSKFYCKLAKRFQTLAANDNAKAKEIAAWKEDVVAKWDSIEIVSCDKVEELKNGDIESGKEYTITYVIDEKGLNDAVGLELVTTYTTADGKQHVYSVEPFSVIKKEGDLYTFQVVHSLSNAGSFKVSYRMFPKNPDLPHRQDFC
;
A
#
# COMPACT_ATOMS: atom_id res chain seq x y z
N ILE A 1 45.73 8.87 16.88
CA ILE A 1 44.92 9.85 17.65
C ILE A 1 43.81 10.48 16.79
N LYS A 2 44.07 10.96 15.55
CA LYS A 2 43.05 11.61 14.69
C LYS A 2 41.89 10.68 14.35
N VAL A 3 42.15 9.43 14.00
CA VAL A 3 41.12 8.42 13.70
C VAL A 3 40.23 8.18 14.90
N VAL A 4 40.80 8.02 16.10
CA VAL A 4 40.04 7.80 17.35
C VAL A 4 39.14 9.01 17.68
N LYS A 5 39.68 10.23 17.54
CA LYS A 5 38.86 11.46 17.75
C LYS A 5 37.71 11.54 16.76
N ASN A 6 37.94 11.21 15.47
CA ASN A 6 36.86 11.21 14.48
C ASN A 6 35.79 10.14 14.79
N SER A 7 36.21 8.94 15.21
CA SER A 7 35.28 7.87 15.60
C SER A 7 34.40 8.30 16.79
N ILE A 8 34.99 8.92 17.80
CA ILE A 8 34.25 9.43 18.96
C ILE A 8 33.31 10.57 18.56
N ALA A 9 33.75 11.49 17.71
CA ALA A 9 32.97 12.66 17.34
C ALA A 9 31.86 12.37 16.31
N GLN A 10 32.10 11.48 15.35
CA GLN A 10 31.21 11.28 14.22
C GLN A 10 30.45 9.95 14.24
N ILE A 11 30.98 8.91 14.88
CA ILE A 11 30.38 7.58 14.86
C ILE A 11 29.68 7.28 16.17
N ALA A 12 30.36 7.42 17.31
CA ALA A 12 29.84 7.02 18.60
C ALA A 12 28.48 7.65 18.96
N PRO A 13 28.20 8.95 18.69
CA PRO A 13 26.90 9.55 19.00
C PRO A 13 25.72 8.89 18.26
N HIS A 14 25.97 8.36 17.07
CA HIS A 14 24.94 7.71 16.24
C HIS A 14 24.67 6.25 16.61
N TYR A 15 25.55 5.62 17.40
CA TYR A 15 25.45 4.21 17.78
C TYR A 15 25.38 3.99 19.29
N THR A 16 24.83 4.96 20.02
CA THR A 16 24.63 4.83 21.48
C THR A 16 23.38 4.03 21.81
N MET A 17 23.41 3.33 22.95
CA MET A 17 22.24 2.65 23.49
C MET A 17 21.08 3.62 23.75
N LYS A 18 21.39 4.85 24.20
CA LYS A 18 20.37 5.89 24.41
C LYS A 18 19.62 6.17 23.12
N ARG A 19 20.32 6.42 21.99
CA ARG A 19 19.67 6.66 20.70
C ARG A 19 18.83 5.46 20.27
N GLN A 20 19.33 4.25 20.44
CA GLN A 20 18.59 3.04 20.12
C GLN A 20 17.29 2.95 20.93
N LEU A 21 17.36 3.19 22.25
CA LEU A 21 16.18 3.19 23.10
C LEU A 21 15.18 4.29 22.71
N ASP A 22 15.66 5.50 22.40
CA ASP A 22 14.81 6.60 21.94
C ASP A 22 14.09 6.24 20.62
N ASP A 23 14.81 5.59 19.68
CA ASP A 23 14.25 5.08 18.42
C ASP A 23 13.18 4.01 18.69
N TYR A 24 13.46 3.00 19.50
CA TYR A 24 12.49 1.95 19.85
C TYR A 24 11.27 2.51 20.55
N TYR A 25 11.48 3.38 21.52
CA TYR A 25 10.40 4.01 22.28
C TYR A 25 9.48 4.81 21.37
N SER A 26 10.03 5.71 20.55
CA SER A 26 9.23 6.60 19.68
C SER A 26 8.62 5.89 18.49
N LYS A 27 9.36 4.97 17.84
CA LYS A 27 8.93 4.31 16.59
C LYS A 27 7.99 3.13 16.84
N PHE A 28 8.16 2.42 17.97
CA PHE A 28 7.44 1.18 18.24
C PHE A 28 6.62 1.23 19.54
N TYR A 29 7.24 1.35 20.69
CA TYR A 29 6.55 1.15 21.98
C TYR A 29 5.41 2.13 22.22
N CYS A 30 5.62 3.42 21.99
CA CYS A 30 4.55 4.41 22.14
C CYS A 30 3.37 4.16 21.20
N LYS A 31 3.64 3.77 19.96
CA LYS A 31 2.59 3.48 18.97
C LYS A 31 1.81 2.22 19.36
N LEU A 32 2.52 1.16 19.76
CA LEU A 32 1.91 -0.09 20.21
C LEU A 32 1.09 0.09 21.49
N ALA A 33 1.58 0.86 22.45
CA ALA A 33 0.83 1.13 23.68
C ALA A 33 -0.47 1.89 23.40
N LYS A 34 -0.43 2.93 22.54
CA LYS A 34 -1.65 3.64 22.11
C LYS A 34 -2.62 2.72 21.40
N ARG A 35 -2.13 1.89 20.48
CA ARG A 35 -2.96 0.91 19.77
C ARG A 35 -3.61 -0.09 20.75
N PHE A 36 -2.82 -0.65 21.68
CA PHE A 36 -3.35 -1.53 22.71
C PHE A 36 -4.49 -0.87 23.50
N GLN A 37 -4.32 0.36 23.95
CA GLN A 37 -5.36 1.10 24.65
C GLN A 37 -6.64 1.25 23.81
N THR A 38 -6.50 1.56 22.52
CA THR A 38 -7.63 1.68 21.59
C THR A 38 -8.35 0.34 21.42
N LEU A 39 -7.61 -0.76 21.23
CA LEU A 39 -8.17 -2.08 21.01
C LEU A 39 -8.81 -2.66 22.28
N ALA A 40 -8.24 -2.40 23.46
CA ALA A 40 -8.72 -2.91 24.74
C ALA A 40 -9.87 -2.08 25.35
N ALA A 41 -10.13 -0.89 24.82
CA ALA A 41 -11.21 -0.04 25.33
C ALA A 41 -12.59 -0.69 25.12
N ASN A 42 -13.53 -0.36 26.01
CA ASN A 42 -14.94 -0.78 25.92
C ASN A 42 -15.10 -2.30 25.68
N ASP A 43 -14.47 -3.10 26.53
CA ASP A 43 -14.52 -4.56 26.43
C ASP A 43 -14.05 -5.09 25.06
N ASN A 44 -12.94 -4.53 24.56
CA ASN A 44 -12.34 -4.87 23.27
C ASN A 44 -13.28 -4.64 22.05
N ALA A 45 -14.17 -3.65 22.14
CA ALA A 45 -15.15 -3.39 21.07
C ALA A 45 -14.48 -3.22 19.71
N LYS A 46 -13.38 -2.42 19.65
CA LYS A 46 -12.66 -2.18 18.40
C LYS A 46 -11.96 -3.43 17.86
N ALA A 47 -11.42 -4.26 18.73
CA ALA A 47 -10.83 -5.53 18.31
C ALA A 47 -11.87 -6.49 17.74
N LYS A 48 -13.05 -6.57 18.38
CA LYS A 48 -14.19 -7.37 17.90
C LYS A 48 -14.70 -6.86 16.54
N GLU A 49 -14.80 -5.54 16.35
CA GLU A 49 -15.17 -4.91 15.08
C GLU A 49 -14.20 -5.28 13.95
N ILE A 50 -12.88 -5.17 14.19
CA ILE A 50 -11.87 -5.54 13.21
C ILE A 50 -11.91 -7.04 12.89
N ALA A 51 -12.15 -7.89 13.88
CA ALA A 51 -12.28 -9.34 13.67
C ALA A 51 -13.50 -9.66 12.80
N ALA A 52 -14.66 -9.12 13.11
CA ALA A 52 -15.86 -9.29 12.31
C ALA A 52 -15.68 -8.75 10.87
N TRP A 53 -15.03 -7.60 10.72
CA TRP A 53 -14.69 -7.07 9.40
C TRP A 53 -13.77 -8.03 8.61
N LYS A 54 -12.77 -8.62 9.24
CA LYS A 54 -11.89 -9.61 8.59
C LYS A 54 -12.69 -10.83 8.10
N GLU A 55 -13.57 -11.36 8.93
CA GLU A 55 -14.44 -12.49 8.58
C GLU A 55 -15.35 -12.17 7.39
N ASP A 56 -15.96 -10.98 7.38
CA ASP A 56 -16.82 -10.51 6.28
C ASP A 56 -16.04 -10.35 4.98
N VAL A 57 -14.83 -9.76 5.04
CA VAL A 57 -13.95 -9.62 3.87
C VAL A 57 -13.54 -10.99 3.32
N VAL A 58 -13.12 -11.94 4.17
CA VAL A 58 -12.77 -13.30 3.72
C VAL A 58 -13.95 -13.98 3.05
N ALA A 59 -15.15 -13.85 3.61
CA ALA A 59 -16.35 -14.48 3.07
C ALA A 59 -16.78 -13.91 1.70
N LYS A 60 -16.52 -12.63 1.44
CA LYS A 60 -17.00 -11.93 0.24
C LYS A 60 -15.92 -11.64 -0.79
N TRP A 61 -14.64 -11.81 -0.47
CA TRP A 61 -13.52 -11.39 -1.33
C TRP A 61 -13.61 -11.94 -2.75
N ASP A 62 -13.92 -13.21 -2.89
CA ASP A 62 -14.03 -13.88 -4.19
C ASP A 62 -15.28 -13.48 -4.98
N SER A 63 -16.22 -12.76 -4.36
CA SER A 63 -17.42 -12.23 -5.02
C SER A 63 -17.22 -10.84 -5.62
N ILE A 64 -16.11 -10.16 -5.32
CA ILE A 64 -15.77 -8.85 -5.89
C ILE A 64 -15.70 -8.95 -7.42
N GLU A 65 -16.29 -7.99 -8.09
CA GLU A 65 -16.42 -8.01 -9.54
C GLU A 65 -15.84 -6.74 -10.18
N ILE A 66 -14.96 -6.90 -11.16
CA ILE A 66 -14.49 -5.80 -12.00
C ILE A 66 -15.52 -5.58 -13.10
N VAL A 67 -16.35 -4.56 -12.93
CA VAL A 67 -17.45 -4.23 -13.86
C VAL A 67 -16.89 -3.64 -15.15
N SER A 68 -15.92 -2.74 -15.07
CA SER A 68 -15.25 -2.17 -16.23
C SER A 68 -13.82 -1.76 -15.91
N CYS A 69 -13.01 -1.76 -16.96
CA CYS A 69 -11.65 -1.24 -16.96
C CYS A 69 -11.45 -0.36 -18.18
N ASP A 70 -11.32 0.93 -17.98
CA ASP A 70 -11.02 1.88 -19.02
C ASP A 70 -9.51 2.19 -19.00
N LYS A 71 -8.83 1.68 -20.02
CA LYS A 71 -7.41 1.93 -20.28
C LYS A 71 -7.30 2.55 -21.66
N VAL A 72 -6.46 3.57 -21.78
CA VAL A 72 -6.15 4.14 -23.10
C VAL A 72 -5.50 3.07 -24.01
N GLU A 73 -5.73 3.19 -25.31
CA GLU A 73 -5.27 2.19 -26.30
C GLU A 73 -3.74 1.99 -26.27
N GLU A 74 -2.97 3.04 -26.01
CA GLU A 74 -1.51 2.97 -25.89
C GLU A 74 -1.08 2.00 -24.79
N LEU A 75 -1.78 2.00 -23.64
CA LEU A 75 -1.51 1.07 -22.54
C LEU A 75 -1.89 -0.37 -22.89
N LYS A 76 -2.90 -0.57 -23.74
CA LYS A 76 -3.29 -1.90 -24.21
C LYS A 76 -2.27 -2.47 -25.19
N ASN A 77 -1.72 -1.62 -26.07
CA ASN A 77 -0.76 -1.99 -27.10
C ASN A 77 0.69 -2.04 -26.59
N GLY A 78 0.95 -1.47 -25.41
CA GLY A 78 2.30 -1.39 -24.85
C GLY A 78 3.13 -0.21 -25.34
N ASP A 79 2.52 0.73 -26.06
CA ASP A 79 3.17 1.92 -26.64
C ASP A 79 3.04 3.11 -25.69
N ILE A 80 3.83 3.14 -24.62
CA ILE A 80 3.82 4.22 -23.64
C ILE A 80 4.93 5.21 -23.93
N GLU A 81 4.57 6.46 -24.17
CA GLU A 81 5.52 7.57 -24.33
C GLU A 81 6.08 8.01 -22.97
N SER A 82 7.39 8.15 -22.88
CA SER A 82 8.06 8.64 -21.68
C SER A 82 7.61 10.07 -21.34
N GLY A 83 7.23 10.30 -20.09
CA GLY A 83 6.78 11.60 -19.59
C GLY A 83 5.32 11.96 -19.90
N LYS A 84 4.61 11.16 -20.69
CA LYS A 84 3.17 11.34 -20.91
C LYS A 84 2.37 10.72 -19.76
N GLU A 85 1.30 11.39 -19.36
CA GLU A 85 0.37 10.91 -18.33
C GLU A 85 -0.78 10.11 -18.97
N TYR A 86 -1.08 8.98 -18.35
CA TYR A 86 -2.14 8.06 -18.75
C TYR A 86 -3.12 7.86 -17.59
N THR A 87 -4.37 8.18 -17.82
CA THR A 87 -5.42 7.95 -16.83
C THR A 87 -5.98 6.54 -17.01
N ILE A 88 -6.03 5.80 -15.90
CA ILE A 88 -6.60 4.45 -15.84
C ILE A 88 -7.75 4.47 -14.86
N THR A 89 -8.90 3.95 -15.27
CA THR A 89 -10.10 3.92 -14.46
C THR A 89 -10.64 2.49 -14.36
N TYR A 90 -10.97 2.06 -13.15
CA TYR A 90 -11.66 0.80 -12.86
C TYR A 90 -12.98 1.07 -12.17
N VAL A 91 -14.02 0.36 -12.54
CA VAL A 91 -15.26 0.28 -11.79
C VAL A 91 -15.35 -1.11 -11.19
N ILE A 92 -15.42 -1.16 -9.86
CA ILE A 92 -15.43 -2.39 -9.07
C ILE A 92 -16.71 -2.42 -8.24
N ASP A 93 -17.41 -3.55 -8.30
CA ASP A 93 -18.52 -3.86 -7.41
C ASP A 93 -17.97 -4.60 -6.18
N GLU A 94 -17.98 -3.93 -5.04
CA GLU A 94 -17.45 -4.46 -3.77
C GLU A 94 -18.38 -5.42 -3.04
N LYS A 95 -19.59 -5.67 -3.58
CA LYS A 95 -20.58 -6.63 -3.01
C LYS A 95 -20.85 -6.44 -1.52
N GLY A 96 -21.00 -5.19 -1.09
CA GLY A 96 -21.32 -4.83 0.29
C GLY A 96 -20.11 -4.76 1.24
N LEU A 97 -18.88 -4.75 0.74
CA LEU A 97 -17.66 -4.60 1.58
C LEU A 97 -17.40 -3.17 2.05
N ASN A 98 -18.12 -2.17 1.51
CA ASN A 98 -18.13 -0.79 2.02
C ASN A 98 -16.74 -0.11 2.14
N ASP A 99 -16.05 0.07 1.02
CA ASP A 99 -14.69 0.69 0.94
C ASP A 99 -13.59 -0.17 1.59
N ALA A 100 -13.78 -1.49 1.61
CA ALA A 100 -12.78 -2.42 2.11
C ALA A 100 -11.77 -2.86 1.05
N VAL A 101 -11.90 -2.39 -0.19
CA VAL A 101 -10.98 -2.71 -1.29
C VAL A 101 -9.99 -1.58 -1.49
N GLY A 102 -8.70 -1.91 -1.44
CA GLY A 102 -7.62 -1.08 -1.95
C GLY A 102 -7.17 -1.57 -3.31
N LEU A 103 -6.86 -0.65 -4.23
CA LEU A 103 -6.34 -0.94 -5.56
C LEU A 103 -5.05 -0.18 -5.79
N GLU A 104 -4.05 -0.85 -6.35
CA GLU A 104 -2.80 -0.20 -6.74
C GLU A 104 -2.29 -0.70 -8.07
N LEU A 105 -1.65 0.19 -8.81
CA LEU A 105 -0.93 -0.10 -10.04
C LEU A 105 0.51 -0.43 -9.67
N VAL A 106 1.01 -1.56 -10.17
CA VAL A 106 2.37 -2.02 -9.93
C VAL A 106 3.10 -2.11 -11.26
N THR A 107 4.11 -1.28 -11.42
CA THR A 107 5.00 -1.29 -12.58
C THR A 107 6.27 -2.06 -12.23
N THR A 108 6.65 -3.00 -13.07
CA THR A 108 7.84 -3.82 -12.88
C THR A 108 8.70 -3.82 -14.14
N TYR A 109 9.99 -4.09 -13.97
CA TYR A 109 10.93 -4.31 -15.07
C TYR A 109 11.75 -5.58 -14.81
N THR A 110 12.28 -6.15 -15.88
CA THR A 110 13.11 -7.34 -15.78
C THR A 110 14.56 -6.98 -16.12
N THR A 111 15.49 -7.34 -15.23
CA THR A 111 16.93 -7.12 -15.42
C THR A 111 17.53 -8.18 -16.35
N ALA A 112 18.77 -7.96 -16.83
CA ALA A 112 19.46 -8.86 -17.76
C ALA A 112 19.66 -10.28 -17.20
N ASP A 113 19.69 -10.44 -15.88
CA ASP A 113 19.77 -11.74 -15.17
C ASP A 113 18.39 -12.43 -15.02
N GLY A 114 17.33 -11.87 -15.61
CA GLY A 114 15.99 -12.43 -15.60
C GLY A 114 15.18 -12.14 -14.31
N LYS A 115 15.72 -11.37 -13.37
CA LYS A 115 14.99 -11.01 -12.15
C LYS A 115 14.02 -9.86 -12.39
N GLN A 116 12.84 -10.00 -11.81
CA GLN A 116 11.81 -8.96 -11.85
C GLN A 116 11.94 -8.03 -10.63
N HIS A 117 11.93 -6.74 -10.89
CA HIS A 117 12.00 -5.69 -9.87
C HIS A 117 10.81 -4.75 -9.98
N VAL A 118 10.34 -4.25 -8.83
CA VAL A 118 9.32 -3.22 -8.78
C VAL A 118 9.96 -1.88 -9.14
N TYR A 119 9.37 -1.20 -10.14
CA TYR A 119 9.74 0.15 -10.54
C TYR A 119 8.95 1.20 -9.77
N SER A 120 7.61 1.10 -9.79
CA SER A 120 6.70 1.95 -9.04
C SER A 120 5.48 1.19 -8.53
N VAL A 121 4.88 1.73 -7.46
CA VAL A 121 3.59 1.32 -6.94
C VAL A 121 2.77 2.59 -6.72
N GLU A 122 1.66 2.71 -7.44
CA GLU A 122 0.81 3.88 -7.45
C GLU A 122 -0.59 3.50 -6.97
N PRO A 123 -1.06 4.06 -5.83
CA PRO A 123 -2.39 3.76 -5.33
C PRO A 123 -3.45 4.44 -6.20
N PHE A 124 -4.54 3.71 -6.46
CA PHE A 124 -5.74 4.30 -7.04
C PHE A 124 -6.49 5.12 -5.99
N SER A 125 -7.09 6.22 -6.45
CA SER A 125 -8.02 7.01 -5.66
C SER A 125 -9.45 6.68 -6.04
N VAL A 126 -10.34 6.60 -5.06
CA VAL A 126 -11.78 6.49 -5.31
C VAL A 126 -12.30 7.87 -5.71
N ILE A 127 -12.80 8.00 -6.93
CA ILE A 127 -13.34 9.26 -7.48
C ILE A 127 -14.86 9.31 -7.48
N LYS A 128 -15.52 8.16 -7.40
CA LYS A 128 -16.98 8.05 -7.36
C LYS A 128 -17.41 6.79 -6.60
N LYS A 129 -18.54 6.92 -5.89
CA LYS A 129 -19.23 5.82 -5.20
C LYS A 129 -20.71 5.86 -5.51
N GLU A 130 -21.27 4.74 -5.94
CA GLU A 130 -22.70 4.57 -6.23
C GLU A 130 -23.17 3.20 -5.69
N GLY A 131 -23.69 3.18 -4.47
CA GLY A 131 -23.98 1.92 -3.78
C GLY A 131 -22.71 1.11 -3.56
N ASP A 132 -22.67 -0.12 -4.08
CA ASP A 132 -21.52 -1.01 -4.01
C ASP A 132 -20.51 -0.82 -5.16
N LEU A 133 -20.82 0.09 -6.11
CA LEU A 133 -19.96 0.40 -7.24
C LEU A 133 -19.00 1.52 -6.86
N TYR A 134 -17.72 1.22 -6.89
CA TYR A 134 -16.62 2.16 -6.66
C TYR A 134 -15.85 2.40 -7.94
N THR A 135 -15.65 3.66 -8.29
CA THR A 135 -14.81 4.06 -9.42
C THR A 135 -13.44 4.47 -8.90
N PHE A 136 -12.45 3.69 -9.26
CA PHE A 136 -11.04 3.89 -8.93
C PHE A 136 -10.31 4.54 -10.10
N GLN A 137 -9.46 5.51 -9.83
CA GLN A 137 -8.66 6.18 -10.86
C GLN A 137 -7.21 6.37 -10.38
N VAL A 138 -6.29 6.20 -11.31
CA VAL A 138 -4.87 6.54 -11.14
C VAL A 138 -4.37 7.26 -12.39
N VAL A 139 -3.45 8.20 -12.20
CA VAL A 139 -2.67 8.82 -13.28
C VAL A 139 -1.29 8.18 -13.27
N HIS A 140 -0.94 7.51 -14.35
CA HIS A 140 0.31 6.78 -14.51
C HIS A 140 1.22 7.48 -15.51
N SER A 141 2.50 7.59 -15.20
CA SER A 141 3.53 8.07 -16.14
C SER A 141 4.85 7.33 -15.93
N LEU A 142 5.58 7.11 -17.02
CA LEU A 142 6.93 6.56 -16.99
C LEU A 142 7.93 7.64 -17.38
N SER A 143 8.90 7.90 -16.52
CA SER A 143 9.95 8.89 -16.79
C SER A 143 11.12 8.32 -17.60
N ASN A 144 11.26 7.00 -17.65
CA ASN A 144 12.38 6.32 -18.32
C ASN A 144 11.87 5.47 -19.47
N ALA A 145 12.62 5.44 -20.56
CA ALA A 145 12.41 4.49 -21.64
C ALA A 145 12.85 3.08 -21.20
N GLY A 146 12.11 2.05 -21.61
CA GLY A 146 12.42 0.67 -21.27
C GLY A 146 11.25 -0.27 -21.49
N SER A 147 11.47 -1.55 -21.18
CA SER A 147 10.42 -2.56 -21.19
C SER A 147 9.88 -2.75 -19.78
N PHE A 148 8.63 -2.35 -19.57
CA PHE A 148 7.94 -2.45 -18.28
C PHE A 148 6.71 -3.34 -18.41
N LYS A 149 6.36 -4.01 -17.30
CA LYS A 149 5.07 -4.68 -17.13
C LYS A 149 4.24 -3.89 -16.14
N VAL A 150 3.03 -3.55 -16.54
CA VAL A 150 2.05 -2.85 -15.70
C VAL A 150 0.97 -3.83 -15.30
N SER A 151 0.77 -3.97 -14.00
CA SER A 151 -0.22 -4.85 -13.38
C SER A 151 -1.01 -4.09 -12.33
N TYR A 152 -2.17 -4.58 -11.95
CA TYR A 152 -2.90 -4.05 -10.82
C TYR A 152 -2.98 -5.12 -9.70
N ARG A 153 -3.10 -4.65 -8.48
CA ARG A 153 -3.23 -5.49 -7.31
C ARG A 153 -4.35 -4.96 -6.41
N MET A 154 -5.30 -5.81 -6.08
CA MET A 154 -6.32 -5.56 -5.06
C MET A 154 -5.85 -6.10 -3.71
N PHE A 155 -6.23 -5.43 -2.64
CA PHE A 155 -5.93 -5.85 -1.28
C PHE A 155 -7.01 -5.33 -0.31
N PRO A 156 -7.24 -6.04 0.81
CA PRO A 156 -8.13 -5.56 1.86
C PRO A 156 -7.58 -4.28 2.49
N LYS A 157 -8.44 -3.25 2.56
CA LYS A 157 -8.11 -1.93 3.07
C LYS A 157 -8.93 -1.63 4.30
N ASN A 158 -8.26 -1.34 5.43
CA ASN A 158 -8.91 -0.87 6.64
C ASN A 158 -7.97 0.13 7.35
N PRO A 159 -8.43 1.35 7.66
CA PRO A 159 -7.60 2.37 8.32
C PRO A 159 -7.17 1.98 9.74
N ASP A 160 -7.87 1.04 10.36
CA ASP A 160 -7.56 0.55 11.70
C ASP A 160 -6.47 -0.54 11.70
N LEU A 161 -6.07 -1.04 10.54
CA LEU A 161 -4.91 -1.92 10.43
C LEU A 161 -3.62 -1.11 10.29
N PRO A 162 -2.59 -1.34 11.12
CA PRO A 162 -1.31 -0.63 11.02
C PRO A 162 -0.56 -0.92 9.72
N HIS A 163 -0.77 -2.09 9.16
CA HIS A 163 -0.23 -2.52 7.88
C HIS A 163 -1.17 -3.52 7.21
N ARG A 164 -1.23 -3.51 5.87
CA ARG A 164 -2.09 -4.44 5.11
C ARG A 164 -1.78 -5.93 5.38
N GLN A 165 -0.54 -6.27 5.74
CA GLN A 165 -0.17 -7.63 6.12
C GLN A 165 -0.79 -8.09 7.44
N ASP A 166 -1.31 -7.18 8.26
CA ASP A 166 -2.03 -7.52 9.50
C ASP A 166 -3.44 -8.08 9.23
N PHE A 167 -3.84 -8.14 7.96
CA PHE A 167 -5.07 -8.81 7.54
C PHE A 167 -4.96 -10.34 7.70
N CYS A 168 -3.79 -10.92 7.41
CA CYS A 168 -3.54 -12.36 7.45
C CYS A 168 -3.51 -12.90 8.88
#